data_2cc298e4a3a5be86e2cbb58dfe6dbf02
#
_entry.id   2cc298e4a3a5be86e2cbb58dfe6dbf02
#
_cell.length_a   1.000
_cell.length_b   1.000
_cell.length_c   1.000
_cell.angle_alpha   90.00
_cell.angle_beta   90.00
_cell.angle_gamma   90.00
#
_symmetry.space_group_name_H-M   'P 1'
#
loop_
_entity.id
_entity.type
_entity.pdbx_description
1 polymer ?
#
loop_
_entity_poly.entity_id
_entity_poly.type
_entity_poly.pdbx_seq_one_letter_code
_entity_poly.pdbx_strand_id
1 'polypeptide(L)'
;MNLQRKHRYTGLICGLFCAIAAGIAHGQQANVNLDWDPHRNAERLIPFSAPLNSPEVHDNRTVTFRVLAPHAQTVALNGAILTELGREWGETLPFVKGEDGIWTLTLGPIRPDIYAYHVQIDGVQTVDPSNTIAAFTGMPPYSQLVVHGDAPAWYDAREVPHGAITRHIYHSGVTGGERDLYVYTPPGYDPARTYPVLYLVGGSGELPHNWMYDGRVNLIMDNLLAEGRAVPMLIAIPNNQVVHRNHPRHVELTFDLFAREMREHVIPLVDAAYSTIRSPKGRGLSGLSMGGRHTMMVGFNALDLFGSFGVLSAGDTEPEKTIGGFLNDPEVNSKVDYLFVGQGTREAKGFFGERVDALIKSFDAHGVRHEYYVGGGMGHDWSTWRHLLHERFLPNLWRQSDHKPLP
;
A
#
# COMPACT_ATOMS: atom_id res chain seq x y z
N MET A 1 14.31 11.34 72.54
CA MET A 1 15.21 10.23 72.97
C MET A 1 15.16 9.15 71.89
N ASN A 2 16.33 8.96 71.29
CA ASN A 2 16.81 7.89 70.39
C ASN A 2 16.14 7.69 69.02
N LEU A 3 16.70 8.36 68.08
CA LEU A 3 17.34 7.88 66.87
C LEU A 3 18.05 6.51 67.04
N GLN A 4 17.69 5.56 66.18
CA GLN A 4 18.56 4.63 65.46
C GLN A 4 17.79 3.43 64.96
N ARG A 5 17.51 3.42 63.66
CA ARG A 5 17.46 2.25 62.77
C ARG A 5 17.17 2.67 61.30
N LYS A 6 18.16 3.27 60.72
CA LYS A 6 18.30 3.26 59.25
C LYS A 6 19.75 2.84 58.98
N HIS A 7 19.94 1.87 58.15
CA HIS A 7 21.07 1.30 57.45
C HIS A 7 21.22 -0.19 57.65
N ARG A 8 20.60 -0.97 56.83
CA ARG A 8 21.04 -2.33 56.43
C ARG A 8 20.20 -2.96 55.31
N TYR A 9 19.95 -2.23 54.18
CA TYR A 9 19.38 -2.85 53.01
C TYR A 9 19.97 -2.37 51.69
N THR A 10 21.09 -1.66 51.68
CA THR A 10 21.73 -1.17 50.46
C THR A 10 22.91 -2.02 49.95
N GLY A 11 23.27 -3.08 50.64
CA GLY A 11 24.43 -3.91 50.32
C GLY A 11 24.14 -5.19 49.55
N LEU A 12 22.88 -5.65 49.49
CA LEU A 12 22.58 -6.96 48.90
C LEU A 12 22.05 -6.92 47.45
N ILE A 13 21.62 -5.75 46.97
CA ILE A 13 21.11 -5.61 45.61
C ILE A 13 22.22 -5.36 44.59
N CYS A 14 23.32 -4.76 44.97
CA CYS A 14 24.50 -4.58 44.07
C CYS A 14 25.26 -5.88 43.78
N GLY A 15 25.23 -6.87 44.69
CA GLY A 15 25.96 -8.13 44.51
C GLY A 15 25.32 -9.12 43.53
N LEU A 16 24.01 -9.04 43.36
CA LEU A 16 23.28 -9.96 42.44
C LEU A 16 23.35 -9.50 40.95
N PHE A 17 23.45 -8.22 40.73
CA PHE A 17 23.57 -7.69 39.35
C PHE A 17 24.99 -7.87 38.77
N CYS A 18 26.03 -7.88 39.59
CA CYS A 18 27.40 -8.15 39.11
C CYS A 18 27.66 -9.64 38.84
N ALA A 19 26.95 -10.56 39.50
CA ALA A 19 27.12 -12.00 39.24
C ALA A 19 26.42 -12.48 37.97
N ILE A 20 25.37 -11.79 37.51
CA ILE A 20 24.67 -12.10 36.25
C ILE A 20 25.45 -11.56 35.05
N ALA A 21 26.16 -10.44 35.20
CA ALA A 21 26.98 -9.87 34.13
C ALA A 21 28.31 -10.65 33.89
N ALA A 22 28.83 -11.38 34.89
CA ALA A 22 30.07 -12.15 34.74
C ALA A 22 29.84 -13.57 34.20
N GLY A 23 28.59 -14.07 34.22
CA GLY A 23 28.23 -15.39 33.68
C GLY A 23 27.95 -15.42 32.18
N ILE A 24 27.86 -14.28 31.52
CA ILE A 24 27.56 -14.17 30.08
C ILE A 24 28.84 -14.11 29.20
N ALA A 25 30.01 -14.02 29.84
CA ALA A 25 31.25 -13.75 29.10
C ALA A 25 31.96 -15.00 28.53
N HIS A 26 31.46 -16.23 28.69
CA HIS A 26 32.09 -17.45 28.17
C HIS A 26 31.11 -18.53 27.66
N GLY A 27 29.95 -18.15 27.22
CA GLY A 27 29.08 -19.03 26.42
C GLY A 27 29.17 -18.57 24.96
N GLN A 28 29.43 -19.50 24.04
CA GLN A 28 29.36 -19.29 22.60
C GLN A 28 28.40 -18.16 22.25
N GLN A 29 28.87 -17.16 21.51
CA GLN A 29 27.98 -16.27 20.78
C GLN A 29 27.09 -17.18 19.95
N ALA A 30 25.91 -17.51 20.47
CA ALA A 30 24.82 -17.92 19.62
C ALA A 30 24.78 -16.81 18.57
N ASN A 31 24.84 -17.14 17.31
CA ASN A 31 24.55 -16.22 16.22
C ASN A 31 23.10 -15.76 16.45
N VAL A 32 22.94 -14.74 17.26
CA VAL A 32 21.67 -14.04 17.39
C VAL A 32 21.56 -13.33 16.07
N ASN A 33 20.76 -13.89 15.18
CA ASN A 33 20.38 -13.19 13.97
C ASN A 33 19.63 -11.93 14.43
N LEU A 34 20.34 -10.80 14.36
CA LEU A 34 19.80 -9.49 14.71
C LEU A 34 19.00 -8.88 13.56
N ASP A 35 18.99 -9.52 12.39
CA ASP A 35 18.14 -9.15 11.28
C ASP A 35 16.67 -9.42 11.66
N TRP A 36 16.05 -8.41 12.25
CA TRP A 36 14.63 -8.45 12.52
C TRP A 36 13.87 -8.11 11.26
N ASP A 37 13.39 -9.15 10.59
CA ASP A 37 12.44 -9.04 9.49
C ASP A 37 11.09 -9.55 10.01
N PRO A 38 10.08 -8.69 10.15
CA PRO A 38 8.76 -9.11 10.61
C PRO A 38 8.16 -10.22 9.74
N HIS A 39 8.53 -10.28 8.46
CA HIS A 39 8.05 -11.30 7.54
C HIS A 39 8.79 -12.64 7.69
N ARG A 40 10.06 -12.60 8.12
CA ARG A 40 10.88 -13.81 8.31
C ARG A 40 10.88 -14.33 9.75
N ASN A 41 10.61 -13.47 10.73
CA ASN A 41 10.78 -13.77 12.14
C ASN A 41 9.47 -13.62 12.95
N ALA A 42 8.34 -13.47 12.29
CA ALA A 42 7.04 -13.27 12.94
C ALA A 42 6.71 -14.41 13.92
N GLU A 43 7.06 -15.64 13.59
CA GLU A 43 6.86 -16.83 14.41
C GLU A 43 7.65 -16.81 15.74
N ARG A 44 8.68 -15.96 15.84
CA ARG A 44 9.49 -15.83 17.07
C ARG A 44 8.98 -14.80 18.05
N LEU A 45 7.93 -14.06 17.68
CA LEU A 45 7.38 -12.99 18.52
C LEU A 45 6.37 -13.48 19.56
N ILE A 46 5.96 -14.76 19.53
CA ILE A 46 4.96 -15.32 20.44
C ILE A 46 5.62 -16.23 21.47
N PRO A 47 5.92 -15.74 22.71
CA PRO A 47 6.70 -16.51 23.66
C PRO A 47 5.88 -17.58 24.42
N PHE A 48 4.56 -17.67 24.25
CA PHE A 48 3.68 -18.47 25.11
C PHE A 48 2.98 -19.64 24.42
N SER A 49 3.13 -19.80 23.12
CA SER A 49 2.65 -20.97 22.39
C SER A 49 3.70 -21.38 21.36
N ALA A 50 3.79 -22.65 21.02
CA ALA A 50 4.49 -23.07 19.82
C ALA A 50 3.56 -22.78 18.64
N PRO A 51 3.73 -21.64 17.92
CA PRO A 51 2.88 -21.34 16.79
C PRO A 51 3.13 -22.40 15.71
N LEU A 52 2.11 -22.69 14.94
CA LEU A 52 2.31 -23.38 13.68
C LEU A 52 3.22 -22.52 12.81
N ASN A 53 4.23 -23.12 12.20
CA ASN A 53 5.01 -22.42 11.17
C ASN A 53 4.13 -22.26 9.92
N SER A 54 3.46 -21.13 9.80
CA SER A 54 2.52 -20.80 8.72
C SER A 54 2.44 -19.28 8.49
N PRO A 55 2.53 -18.81 7.24
CA PRO A 55 3.00 -19.56 6.08
C PRO A 55 4.50 -19.86 6.18
N GLU A 56 4.91 -21.04 5.78
CA GLU A 56 6.31 -21.43 5.67
C GLU A 56 6.76 -21.32 4.21
N VAL A 57 7.69 -20.42 3.95
CA VAL A 57 8.30 -20.26 2.61
C VAL A 57 9.59 -21.07 2.57
N HIS A 58 9.65 -22.03 1.67
CA HIS A 58 10.80 -22.90 1.46
C HIS A 58 11.81 -22.29 0.48
N ASP A 59 13.06 -22.77 0.49
CA ASP A 59 14.15 -22.30 -0.38
C ASP A 59 13.82 -22.37 -1.87
N ASN A 60 13.01 -23.36 -2.27
CA ASN A 60 12.53 -23.51 -3.65
C ASN A 60 11.29 -22.63 -3.95
N ARG A 61 10.91 -21.75 -3.02
CA ARG A 61 9.75 -20.87 -3.10
C ARG A 61 8.38 -21.60 -3.17
N THR A 62 8.32 -22.86 -2.76
CA THR A 62 7.03 -23.43 -2.38
C THR A 62 6.62 -22.88 -1.01
N VAL A 63 5.33 -22.78 -0.78
CA VAL A 63 4.77 -22.22 0.47
C VAL A 63 3.82 -23.22 1.10
N THR A 64 4.05 -23.54 2.36
CA THR A 64 3.19 -24.41 3.13
C THR A 64 2.39 -23.59 4.15
N PHE A 65 1.08 -23.65 4.03
CA PHE A 65 0.14 -23.07 4.99
C PHE A 65 -0.36 -24.17 5.95
N ARG A 66 -0.52 -23.81 7.24
CA ARG A 66 -1.02 -24.72 8.27
C ARG A 66 -2.03 -23.98 9.16
N VAL A 67 -3.19 -24.58 9.35
CA VAL A 67 -4.27 -24.02 10.20
C VAL A 67 -4.73 -25.08 11.19
N LEU A 68 -4.65 -24.76 12.48
CA LEU A 68 -5.20 -25.62 13.53
C LEU A 68 -6.71 -25.36 13.66
N ALA A 69 -7.51 -26.27 13.12
CA ALA A 69 -8.97 -26.20 13.18
C ALA A 69 -9.57 -27.62 13.32
N PRO A 70 -9.40 -28.29 14.48
CA PRO A 70 -9.71 -29.71 14.64
C PRO A 70 -11.20 -30.01 14.45
N HIS A 71 -12.09 -29.04 14.73
CA HIS A 71 -13.54 -29.20 14.60
C HIS A 71 -14.12 -28.71 13.29
N ALA A 72 -13.32 -28.05 12.44
CA ALA A 72 -13.77 -27.56 11.15
C ALA A 72 -14.09 -28.71 10.19
N GLN A 73 -15.10 -28.50 9.34
CA GLN A 73 -15.47 -29.41 8.27
C GLN A 73 -14.72 -29.07 6.97
N THR A 74 -14.43 -27.80 6.76
CA THR A 74 -13.72 -27.29 5.56
C THR A 74 -12.75 -26.21 5.94
N VAL A 75 -11.56 -26.22 5.33
CA VAL A 75 -10.62 -25.10 5.34
C VAL A 75 -10.12 -24.87 3.93
N ALA A 76 -10.11 -23.63 3.47
CA ALA A 76 -9.68 -23.28 2.13
C ALA A 76 -8.88 -21.97 2.14
N LEU A 77 -7.99 -21.82 1.17
CA LEU A 77 -7.23 -20.59 0.88
C LEU A 77 -7.96 -19.78 -0.21
N ASN A 78 -7.97 -18.45 -0.07
CA ASN A 78 -8.44 -17.50 -1.07
C ASN A 78 -7.51 -16.29 -1.09
N GLY A 79 -7.44 -15.58 -2.20
CA GLY A 79 -6.71 -14.30 -2.30
C GLY A 79 -5.82 -14.17 -3.52
N ALA A 80 -5.07 -13.06 -3.58
CA ALA A 80 -4.22 -12.68 -4.72
C ALA A 80 -3.15 -13.73 -5.06
N ILE A 81 -2.69 -14.51 -4.08
CA ILE A 81 -1.76 -15.62 -4.32
C ILE A 81 -2.31 -16.66 -5.31
N LEU A 82 -3.63 -16.86 -5.36
CA LEU A 82 -4.24 -17.80 -6.28
C LEU A 82 -4.27 -17.28 -7.72
N THR A 83 -4.39 -15.96 -7.88
CA THR A 83 -4.30 -15.34 -9.22
C THR A 83 -2.89 -15.47 -9.80
N GLU A 84 -1.84 -15.45 -8.96
CA GLU A 84 -0.46 -15.75 -9.38
C GLU A 84 -0.35 -17.18 -9.95
N LEU A 85 -1.10 -18.12 -9.41
CA LEU A 85 -1.17 -19.49 -9.88
C LEU A 85 -2.13 -19.70 -11.09
N GLY A 86 -2.62 -18.60 -11.67
CA GLY A 86 -3.52 -18.64 -12.83
C GLY A 86 -4.96 -18.99 -12.50
N ARG A 87 -5.37 -18.87 -11.22
CA ARG A 87 -6.76 -19.07 -10.81
C ARG A 87 -7.56 -17.79 -11.00
N GLU A 88 -8.87 -17.94 -11.17
CA GLU A 88 -9.78 -16.82 -11.28
C GLU A 88 -9.99 -16.13 -9.93
N TRP A 89 -10.35 -14.85 -9.98
CA TRP A 89 -10.68 -14.09 -8.80
C TRP A 89 -11.87 -14.70 -8.05
N GLY A 90 -11.69 -14.94 -6.73
CA GLY A 90 -12.73 -15.53 -5.89
C GLY A 90 -12.68 -17.07 -5.79
N GLU A 91 -11.86 -17.73 -6.58
CA GLU A 91 -11.62 -19.18 -6.39
C GLU A 91 -11.00 -19.46 -5.04
N THR A 92 -11.17 -20.69 -4.56
CA THR A 92 -10.57 -21.18 -3.33
C THR A 92 -9.83 -22.49 -3.57
N LEU A 93 -8.77 -22.75 -2.77
CA LEU A 93 -8.09 -24.03 -2.76
C LEU A 93 -8.27 -24.71 -1.39
N PRO A 94 -8.78 -25.97 -1.36
CA PRO A 94 -8.98 -26.68 -0.11
C PRO A 94 -7.66 -27.12 0.51
N PHE A 95 -7.62 -27.09 1.84
CA PHE A 95 -6.58 -27.73 2.63
C PHE A 95 -6.91 -29.21 2.88
N VAL A 96 -5.88 -29.98 3.20
CA VAL A 96 -6.01 -31.37 3.62
C VAL A 96 -5.91 -31.46 5.14
N LYS A 97 -6.88 -32.10 5.80
CA LYS A 97 -6.92 -32.29 7.25
C LYS A 97 -6.03 -33.44 7.69
N GLY A 98 -5.12 -33.19 8.63
CA GLY A 98 -4.33 -34.21 9.33
C GLY A 98 -5.08 -34.83 10.51
N GLU A 99 -4.59 -35.96 11.04
CA GLU A 99 -5.15 -36.64 12.22
C GLU A 99 -5.01 -35.80 13.50
N ASP A 100 -4.03 -34.91 13.55
CA ASP A 100 -3.76 -33.94 14.63
C ASP A 100 -4.71 -32.71 14.59
N GLY A 101 -5.62 -32.65 13.63
CA GLY A 101 -6.54 -31.54 13.45
C GLY A 101 -5.92 -30.32 12.78
N ILE A 102 -4.68 -30.45 12.30
CA ILE A 102 -4.02 -29.42 11.49
C ILE A 102 -4.39 -29.61 10.01
N TRP A 103 -4.80 -28.52 9.39
CA TRP A 103 -5.09 -28.47 7.97
C TRP A 103 -3.87 -27.92 7.24
N THR A 104 -3.43 -28.58 6.17
CA THR A 104 -2.21 -28.22 5.44
C THR A 104 -2.49 -28.04 3.95
N LEU A 105 -1.86 -27.02 3.35
CA LEU A 105 -1.87 -26.77 1.92
C LEU A 105 -0.48 -26.30 1.50
N THR A 106 0.12 -26.93 0.48
CA THR A 106 1.40 -26.51 -0.11
C THR A 106 1.18 -26.07 -1.55
N LEU A 107 1.70 -24.90 -1.90
CA LEU A 107 1.58 -24.26 -3.22
C LEU A 107 2.95 -23.91 -3.78
N GLY A 108 3.01 -23.70 -5.08
CA GLY A 108 4.18 -23.09 -5.72
C GLY A 108 4.95 -24.01 -6.67
N PRO A 109 6.16 -23.59 -7.08
CA PRO A 109 6.87 -22.39 -6.60
C PRO A 109 6.12 -21.09 -6.91
N ILE A 110 6.19 -20.12 -5.97
CA ILE A 110 5.55 -18.81 -6.06
C ILE A 110 6.60 -17.77 -6.48
N ARG A 111 6.24 -16.86 -7.37
CA ARG A 111 7.11 -15.74 -7.77
C ARG A 111 7.38 -14.82 -6.57
N PRO A 112 8.60 -14.30 -6.41
CA PRO A 112 8.90 -13.32 -5.35
C PRO A 112 7.99 -12.09 -5.45
N ASP A 113 7.18 -11.86 -4.42
CA ASP A 113 6.31 -10.69 -4.24
C ASP A 113 5.61 -10.72 -2.86
N ILE A 114 4.75 -9.74 -2.60
CA ILE A 114 3.87 -9.66 -1.43
C ILE A 114 2.44 -9.96 -1.89
N TYR A 115 1.85 -10.98 -1.29
CA TYR A 115 0.52 -11.47 -1.65
C TYR A 115 -0.46 -11.33 -0.50
N ALA A 116 -1.65 -10.82 -0.79
CA ALA A 116 -2.78 -10.86 0.13
C ALA A 116 -3.48 -12.22 0.05
N TYR A 117 -3.86 -12.78 1.19
CA TYR A 117 -4.65 -14.01 1.26
C TYR A 117 -5.56 -14.05 2.49
N HIS A 118 -6.57 -14.92 2.42
CA HIS A 118 -7.49 -15.25 3.51
C HIS A 118 -7.54 -16.76 3.71
N VAL A 119 -7.88 -17.16 4.91
CA VAL A 119 -8.31 -18.52 5.22
C VAL A 119 -9.83 -18.51 5.36
N GLN A 120 -10.50 -19.48 4.75
CA GLN A 120 -11.91 -19.74 4.96
C GLN A 120 -12.07 -20.99 5.82
N ILE A 121 -12.70 -20.84 6.99
CA ILE A 121 -13.00 -21.94 7.90
C ILE A 121 -14.52 -22.10 7.94
N ASP A 122 -15.03 -23.23 7.48
CA ASP A 122 -16.46 -23.52 7.34
C ASP A 122 -17.24 -22.37 6.65
N GLY A 123 -16.63 -21.80 5.59
CA GLY A 123 -17.19 -20.69 4.83
C GLY A 123 -16.98 -19.30 5.43
N VAL A 124 -16.47 -19.18 6.65
CA VAL A 124 -16.15 -17.88 7.27
C VAL A 124 -14.76 -17.45 6.84
N GLN A 125 -14.68 -16.30 6.16
CA GLN A 125 -13.41 -15.70 5.75
C GLN A 125 -12.74 -15.00 6.94
N THR A 126 -11.47 -15.32 7.18
CA THR A 126 -10.66 -14.74 8.26
C THR A 126 -9.21 -14.55 7.84
N VAL A 127 -8.43 -13.82 8.64
CA VAL A 127 -6.96 -13.86 8.58
C VAL A 127 -6.45 -15.25 8.97
N ASP A 128 -5.27 -15.60 8.48
CA ASP A 128 -4.57 -16.80 8.94
C ASP A 128 -4.22 -16.66 10.43
N PRO A 129 -4.77 -17.51 11.31
CA PRO A 129 -4.52 -17.40 12.75
C PRO A 129 -3.06 -17.62 13.15
N SER A 130 -2.28 -18.24 12.27
CA SER A 130 -0.86 -18.54 12.51
C SER A 130 0.08 -17.49 11.93
N ASN A 131 -0.43 -16.57 11.10
CA ASN A 131 0.35 -15.49 10.50
C ASN A 131 0.17 -14.19 11.29
N THR A 132 1.27 -13.65 11.82
CA THR A 132 1.27 -12.38 12.57
C THR A 132 1.21 -11.14 11.67
N ILE A 133 1.32 -11.31 10.36
CA ILE A 133 1.31 -10.20 9.40
C ILE A 133 -0.07 -10.11 8.76
N ALA A 134 -0.86 -9.15 9.24
CA ALA A 134 -2.19 -8.87 8.73
C ALA A 134 -2.29 -7.41 8.30
N ALA A 135 -2.95 -7.17 7.17
CA ALA A 135 -3.32 -5.83 6.74
C ALA A 135 -4.74 -5.51 7.19
N PHE A 136 -4.87 -4.38 7.86
CA PHE A 136 -6.15 -3.84 8.30
C PHE A 136 -6.65 -2.83 7.29
N THR A 137 -7.89 -3.02 6.85
CA THR A 137 -8.56 -2.18 5.86
C THR A 137 -9.94 -1.78 6.37
N GLY A 138 -10.64 -0.92 5.65
CA GLY A 138 -12.08 -0.69 5.87
C GLY A 138 -12.97 -1.87 5.42
N MET A 139 -12.36 -2.97 4.95
CA MET A 139 -12.96 -4.27 4.63
C MET A 139 -12.43 -5.33 5.62
N PRO A 140 -12.92 -6.58 5.57
CA PRO A 140 -12.33 -7.63 6.39
C PRO A 140 -10.80 -7.70 6.21
N PRO A 141 -10.02 -7.78 7.29
CA PRO A 141 -8.58 -7.84 7.20
C PRO A 141 -8.11 -9.11 6.49
N TYR A 142 -6.95 -9.03 5.87
CA TYR A 142 -6.30 -10.18 5.21
C TYR A 142 -4.88 -10.38 5.74
N SER A 143 -4.38 -11.59 5.57
CA SER A 143 -2.98 -11.90 5.87
C SER A 143 -2.09 -11.59 4.67
N GLN A 144 -0.83 -11.25 4.95
CA GLN A 144 0.18 -11.06 3.91
C GLN A 144 1.17 -12.22 3.92
N LEU A 145 1.49 -12.70 2.72
CA LEU A 145 2.60 -13.59 2.47
C LEU A 145 3.68 -12.82 1.72
N VAL A 146 4.90 -12.84 2.22
CA VAL A 146 6.07 -12.31 1.52
C VAL A 146 6.91 -13.47 1.01
N VAL A 147 7.11 -13.53 -0.30
CA VAL A 147 8.04 -14.46 -0.94
C VAL A 147 9.24 -13.65 -1.41
N HIS A 148 10.39 -13.86 -0.78
CA HIS A 148 11.60 -13.15 -1.13
C HIS A 148 12.26 -13.74 -2.38
N GLY A 149 12.93 -12.87 -3.14
CA GLY A 149 13.85 -13.26 -4.21
C GLY A 149 15.27 -13.51 -3.69
N ASP A 150 16.18 -13.78 -4.62
CA ASP A 150 17.60 -14.00 -4.30
C ASP A 150 18.33 -12.70 -3.94
N ALA A 151 17.73 -11.54 -4.24
CA ALA A 151 18.20 -10.20 -3.89
C ALA A 151 17.02 -9.34 -3.45
N PRO A 152 17.26 -8.24 -2.68
CA PRO A 152 16.21 -7.30 -2.31
C PRO A 152 15.47 -6.77 -3.53
N ALA A 153 14.13 -6.81 -3.47
CA ALA A 153 13.29 -6.28 -4.52
C ALA A 153 13.34 -4.73 -4.54
N TRP A 154 12.87 -4.15 -5.64
CA TRP A 154 12.79 -2.69 -5.80
C TRP A 154 11.78 -2.02 -4.84
N TYR A 155 10.91 -2.77 -4.20
CA TYR A 155 9.98 -2.34 -3.16
C TYR A 155 10.43 -2.72 -1.73
N ASP A 156 11.57 -3.36 -1.56
CA ASP A 156 12.14 -3.66 -0.25
C ASP A 156 12.94 -2.47 0.30
N ALA A 157 13.11 -2.45 1.62
CA ALA A 157 14.05 -1.54 2.25
C ALA A 157 15.48 -1.88 1.81
N ARG A 158 16.20 -0.90 1.31
CA ARG A 158 17.60 -1.01 0.89
C ARG A 158 18.46 -0.07 1.73
N GLU A 159 19.77 -0.23 1.70
CA GLU A 159 20.72 0.67 2.35
C GLU A 159 20.86 2.00 1.58
N VAL A 160 19.78 2.78 1.54
CA VAL A 160 19.70 4.09 0.91
C VAL A 160 19.14 5.11 1.91
N PRO A 161 19.31 6.42 1.70
CA PRO A 161 18.62 7.40 2.52
C PRO A 161 17.10 7.23 2.46
N HIS A 162 16.43 7.20 3.60
CA HIS A 162 14.98 7.04 3.71
C HIS A 162 14.28 8.35 4.01
N GLY A 163 13.09 8.52 3.45
CA GLY A 163 12.16 9.57 3.79
C GLY A 163 11.44 9.33 5.12
N ALA A 164 10.60 10.26 5.50
CA ALA A 164 9.78 10.14 6.71
C ALA A 164 8.30 10.11 6.37
N ILE A 165 7.51 9.42 7.23
CA ILE A 165 6.06 9.36 7.14
C ILE A 165 5.47 10.05 8.36
N THR A 166 4.62 11.04 8.13
CA THR A 166 3.87 11.73 9.18
C THR A 166 2.38 11.42 9.02
N ARG A 167 1.74 10.97 10.09
CA ARG A 167 0.29 10.83 10.16
C ARG A 167 -0.30 12.09 10.78
N HIS A 168 -1.15 12.78 10.04
CA HIS A 168 -1.97 13.89 10.52
C HIS A 168 -3.37 13.39 10.88
N ILE A 169 -3.90 13.86 11.99
CA ILE A 169 -5.29 13.66 12.40
C ILE A 169 -5.95 15.03 12.38
N TYR A 170 -7.11 15.12 11.73
CA TYR A 170 -7.86 16.36 11.62
C TYR A 170 -9.36 16.12 11.70
N HIS A 171 -10.11 17.15 12.08
CA HIS A 171 -11.57 17.12 12.05
C HIS A 171 -12.06 17.61 10.70
N SER A 172 -12.88 16.81 10.01
CA SER A 172 -13.47 17.16 8.73
C SER A 172 -14.89 17.70 8.92
N GLY A 173 -15.14 18.92 8.46
CA GLY A 173 -16.49 19.48 8.36
C GLY A 173 -17.34 18.82 7.27
N VAL A 174 -16.71 18.14 6.30
CA VAL A 174 -17.41 17.43 5.22
C VAL A 174 -18.01 16.11 5.71
N THR A 175 -17.24 15.35 6.49
CA THR A 175 -17.69 14.04 7.02
C THR A 175 -18.24 14.10 8.43
N GLY A 176 -18.03 15.23 9.13
CA GLY A 176 -18.49 15.43 10.52
C GLY A 176 -17.70 14.63 11.55
N GLY A 177 -16.48 14.18 11.23
CA GLY A 177 -15.68 13.33 12.12
C GLY A 177 -14.18 13.48 11.98
N GLU A 178 -13.45 12.72 12.78
CA GLU A 178 -12.00 12.66 12.69
C GLU A 178 -11.58 11.87 11.45
N ARG A 179 -10.52 12.37 10.80
CA ARG A 179 -9.93 11.76 9.62
C ARG A 179 -8.42 11.77 9.74
N ASP A 180 -7.77 10.89 9.01
CA ASP A 180 -6.33 10.83 8.94
C ASP A 180 -5.81 11.02 7.50
N LEU A 181 -4.61 11.57 7.45
CA LEU A 181 -3.83 11.80 6.24
C LEU A 181 -2.39 11.38 6.53
N TYR A 182 -1.81 10.55 5.67
CA TYR A 182 -0.40 10.23 5.73
C TYR A 182 0.36 11.06 4.70
N VAL A 183 1.51 11.59 5.12
CA VAL A 183 2.38 12.36 4.23
C VAL A 183 3.79 11.78 4.31
N TYR A 184 4.29 11.32 3.16
CA TYR A 184 5.69 10.99 2.99
C TYR A 184 6.45 12.25 2.57
N THR A 185 7.59 12.51 3.23
CA THR A 185 8.59 13.51 2.83
C THR A 185 9.84 12.81 2.32
N PRO A 186 10.47 13.26 1.21
CA PRO A 186 11.63 12.59 0.65
C PRO A 186 12.86 12.68 1.56
N PRO A 187 13.87 11.80 1.41
CA PRO A 187 15.12 11.91 2.12
C PRO A 187 15.73 13.31 1.97
N GLY A 188 16.19 13.89 3.10
CA GLY A 188 16.75 15.24 3.09
C GLY A 188 15.73 16.34 2.79
N TYR A 189 14.45 16.14 3.10
CA TYR A 189 13.42 17.19 3.00
C TYR A 189 13.87 18.46 3.72
N ASP A 190 13.85 19.58 3.00
CA ASP A 190 14.23 20.90 3.49
C ASP A 190 13.04 21.85 3.37
N PRO A 191 12.50 22.39 4.49
CA PRO A 191 11.38 23.32 4.45
C PRO A 191 11.69 24.67 3.74
N ALA A 192 12.94 24.98 3.47
CA ALA A 192 13.34 26.17 2.68
C ALA A 192 13.17 25.95 1.17
N ARG A 193 12.93 24.71 0.71
CA ARG A 193 12.69 24.35 -0.69
C ARG A 193 11.24 23.97 -0.89
N THR A 194 10.69 24.24 -2.07
CA THR A 194 9.33 23.82 -2.42
C THR A 194 9.33 22.49 -3.18
N TYR A 195 8.32 21.67 -2.94
CA TYR A 195 8.18 20.34 -3.53
C TYR A 195 6.82 20.19 -4.21
N PRO A 196 6.76 19.45 -5.33
CA PRO A 196 5.49 19.03 -5.87
C PRO A 196 4.84 17.99 -4.94
N VAL A 197 3.52 17.86 -5.00
CA VAL A 197 2.73 16.97 -4.16
C VAL A 197 1.93 15.99 -5.00
N LEU A 198 2.19 14.70 -4.83
CA LEU A 198 1.33 13.65 -5.32
C LEU A 198 0.28 13.30 -4.25
N TYR A 199 -1.00 13.49 -4.55
CA TYR A 199 -2.09 12.97 -3.78
C TYR A 199 -2.43 11.57 -4.28
N LEU A 200 -2.20 10.54 -3.44
CA LEU A 200 -2.28 9.13 -3.82
C LEU A 200 -3.43 8.44 -3.09
N VAL A 201 -4.43 7.99 -3.85
CA VAL A 201 -5.73 7.56 -3.33
C VAL A 201 -5.85 6.04 -3.37
N GLY A 202 -6.33 5.44 -2.28
CA GLY A 202 -6.57 4.00 -2.17
C GLY A 202 -7.82 3.53 -2.90
N GLY A 203 -7.98 2.22 -3.01
CA GLY A 203 -9.14 1.57 -3.60
C GLY A 203 -10.35 1.50 -2.69
N SER A 204 -11.31 0.68 -3.07
CA SER A 204 -12.55 0.48 -2.30
C SER A 204 -12.26 -0.23 -0.99
N GLY A 205 -12.57 0.42 0.14
CA GLY A 205 -12.34 -0.13 1.47
C GLY A 205 -10.90 -0.08 1.95
N GLU A 206 -9.98 0.50 1.20
CA GLU A 206 -8.61 0.69 1.63
C GLU A 206 -8.46 1.96 2.47
N LEU A 207 -7.54 1.92 3.42
CA LEU A 207 -7.19 3.04 4.29
C LEU A 207 -5.83 3.62 3.86
N PRO A 208 -5.50 4.86 4.22
CA PRO A 208 -4.28 5.51 3.75
C PRO A 208 -3.01 4.70 3.99
N HIS A 209 -2.91 3.99 5.10
CA HIS A 209 -1.75 3.19 5.44
C HIS A 209 -1.49 1.99 4.51
N ASN A 210 -2.51 1.52 3.75
CA ASN A 210 -2.32 0.42 2.81
C ASN A 210 -1.30 0.78 1.71
N TRP A 211 -1.21 2.05 1.29
CA TRP A 211 -0.15 2.47 0.36
C TRP A 211 1.26 2.31 0.93
N MET A 212 1.43 2.33 2.27
CA MET A 212 2.71 2.10 2.94
C MET A 212 3.00 0.62 3.12
N TYR A 213 2.01 -0.15 3.64
CA TYR A 213 2.23 -1.55 4.01
C TYR A 213 2.09 -2.50 2.82
N ASP A 214 1.07 -2.33 2.00
CA ASP A 214 0.83 -3.15 0.81
C ASP A 214 1.50 -2.56 -0.43
N GLY A 215 1.38 -1.26 -0.61
CA GLY A 215 1.91 -0.51 -1.75
C GLY A 215 3.39 -0.22 -1.67
N ARG A 216 4.00 -0.23 -0.47
CA ARG A 216 5.43 0.06 -0.25
C ARG A 216 5.89 1.37 -0.90
N VAL A 217 4.99 2.34 -1.08
CA VAL A 217 5.25 3.54 -1.89
C VAL A 217 6.41 4.37 -1.37
N ASN A 218 6.60 4.43 -0.05
CA ASN A 218 7.72 5.12 0.58
C ASN A 218 9.06 4.46 0.20
N LEU A 219 9.16 3.12 0.28
CA LEU A 219 10.38 2.38 -0.07
C LEU A 219 10.67 2.44 -1.58
N ILE A 220 9.62 2.32 -2.40
CA ILE A 220 9.72 2.50 -3.84
C ILE A 220 10.28 3.89 -4.16
N MET A 221 9.76 4.93 -3.50
CA MET A 221 10.19 6.31 -3.73
C MET A 221 11.64 6.53 -3.28
N ASP A 222 12.03 6.01 -2.10
CA ASP A 222 13.39 6.08 -1.59
C ASP A 222 14.39 5.44 -2.57
N ASN A 223 14.07 4.23 -3.06
CA ASN A 223 14.90 3.50 -4.01
C ASN A 223 15.00 4.24 -5.36
N LEU A 224 13.89 4.74 -5.90
CA LEU A 224 13.88 5.51 -7.14
C LEU A 224 14.68 6.82 -7.02
N LEU A 225 14.63 7.49 -5.87
CA LEU A 225 15.42 8.69 -5.62
C LEU A 225 16.91 8.38 -5.56
N ALA A 226 17.30 7.30 -4.88
CA ALA A 226 18.69 6.84 -4.81
C ALA A 226 19.23 6.44 -6.19
N GLU A 227 18.39 5.89 -7.06
CA GLU A 227 18.69 5.54 -8.44
C GLU A 227 18.66 6.76 -9.39
N GLY A 228 18.28 7.95 -8.94
CA GLY A 228 18.10 9.13 -9.78
C GLY A 228 16.96 9.00 -10.80
N ARG A 229 15.99 8.13 -10.54
CA ARG A 229 14.86 7.80 -11.43
C ARG A 229 13.59 8.57 -11.12
N ALA A 230 13.51 9.27 -10.00
CA ALA A 230 12.35 10.08 -9.64
C ALA A 230 12.76 11.49 -9.21
N VAL A 231 11.81 12.42 -9.27
CA VAL A 231 11.96 13.78 -8.75
C VAL A 231 11.57 13.77 -7.27
N PRO A 232 12.35 14.43 -6.37
CA PRO A 232 11.94 14.57 -4.98
C PRO A 232 10.57 15.23 -4.87
N MET A 233 9.62 14.57 -4.21
CA MET A 233 8.24 15.01 -4.06
C MET A 233 7.68 14.64 -2.68
N LEU A 234 6.62 15.32 -2.27
CA LEU A 234 5.76 14.88 -1.19
C LEU A 234 4.72 13.89 -1.74
N ILE A 235 4.38 12.85 -0.96
CA ILE A 235 3.25 11.97 -1.28
C ILE A 235 2.25 12.07 -0.13
N ALA A 236 1.11 12.70 -0.41
CA ALA A 236 0.01 12.82 0.53
C ALA A 236 -1.04 11.74 0.23
N ILE A 237 -1.40 10.95 1.23
CA ILE A 237 -2.31 9.81 1.10
C ILE A 237 -3.56 10.09 1.93
N PRO A 238 -4.60 10.71 1.34
CA PRO A 238 -5.85 11.00 2.02
C PRO A 238 -6.71 9.74 2.16
N ASN A 239 -7.55 9.73 3.16
CA ASN A 239 -8.60 8.72 3.30
C ASN A 239 -9.76 9.06 2.36
N ASN A 240 -9.99 8.24 1.34
CA ASN A 240 -11.08 8.43 0.38
C ASN A 240 -12.41 7.76 0.81
N GLN A 241 -12.44 7.08 1.96
CA GLN A 241 -13.65 6.50 2.51
C GLN A 241 -14.48 7.59 3.22
N VAL A 242 -15.00 8.56 2.45
CA VAL A 242 -15.79 9.70 2.96
C VAL A 242 -17.24 9.34 3.22
N VAL A 243 -17.71 8.23 2.68
CA VAL A 243 -19.05 7.65 2.88
C VAL A 243 -18.89 6.18 3.20
N HIS A 244 -19.60 5.72 4.24
CA HIS A 244 -19.57 4.30 4.57
C HIS A 244 -20.07 3.45 3.39
N ARG A 245 -19.34 2.39 3.06
CA ARG A 245 -19.57 1.55 1.87
C ARG A 245 -21.00 1.00 1.77
N ASN A 246 -21.61 0.68 2.90
CA ASN A 246 -22.98 0.18 2.97
C ASN A 246 -24.06 1.30 2.99
N HIS A 247 -23.65 2.57 2.85
CA HIS A 247 -24.60 3.67 2.78
C HIS A 247 -25.38 3.58 1.46
N PRO A 248 -26.72 3.70 1.46
CA PRO A 248 -27.55 3.54 0.24
C PRO A 248 -27.15 4.48 -0.91
N ARG A 249 -26.64 5.67 -0.58
CA ARG A 249 -26.19 6.68 -1.54
C ARG A 249 -24.66 6.72 -1.69
N HIS A 250 -23.94 5.63 -1.36
CA HIS A 250 -22.47 5.61 -1.40
C HIS A 250 -21.93 6.03 -2.78
N VAL A 251 -22.44 5.40 -3.84
CA VAL A 251 -21.97 5.64 -5.23
C VAL A 251 -22.24 7.09 -5.67
N GLU A 252 -23.36 7.67 -5.24
CA GLU A 252 -23.74 9.04 -5.57
C GLU A 252 -22.88 10.08 -4.84
N LEU A 253 -22.59 9.85 -3.56
CA LEU A 253 -22.01 10.87 -2.69
C LEU A 253 -20.47 10.83 -2.63
N THR A 254 -19.85 9.66 -2.93
CA THR A 254 -18.44 9.45 -2.62
C THR A 254 -17.51 10.43 -3.35
N PHE A 255 -17.78 10.74 -4.62
CA PHE A 255 -16.92 11.62 -5.41
C PHE A 255 -17.08 13.09 -5.03
N ASP A 256 -18.30 13.55 -4.87
CA ASP A 256 -18.59 14.94 -4.51
C ASP A 256 -18.06 15.28 -3.10
N LEU A 257 -18.29 14.39 -2.13
CA LEU A 257 -17.78 14.59 -0.78
C LEU A 257 -16.25 14.50 -0.75
N PHE A 258 -15.63 13.61 -1.54
CA PHE A 258 -14.19 13.56 -1.60
C PHE A 258 -13.59 14.79 -2.30
N ALA A 259 -14.24 15.32 -3.34
CA ALA A 259 -13.82 16.57 -3.97
C ALA A 259 -13.83 17.74 -2.97
N ARG A 260 -14.86 17.82 -2.14
CA ARG A 260 -14.93 18.80 -1.06
C ARG A 260 -13.88 18.56 0.01
N GLU A 261 -13.69 17.32 0.43
CA GLU A 261 -12.68 16.93 1.40
C GLU A 261 -11.26 17.38 0.96
N MET A 262 -10.95 17.15 -0.32
CA MET A 262 -9.67 17.60 -0.89
C MET A 262 -9.52 19.12 -0.84
N ARG A 263 -10.54 19.87 -1.23
CA ARG A 263 -10.50 21.34 -1.31
C ARG A 263 -10.55 22.02 0.07
N GLU A 264 -11.42 21.51 0.96
CA GLU A 264 -11.72 22.18 2.23
C GLU A 264 -10.73 21.78 3.34
N HIS A 265 -10.12 20.57 3.26
CA HIS A 265 -9.29 20.04 4.34
C HIS A 265 -7.91 19.54 3.90
N VAL A 266 -7.83 18.59 2.96
CA VAL A 266 -6.59 17.87 2.66
C VAL A 266 -5.54 18.79 2.06
N ILE A 267 -5.85 19.49 0.97
CA ILE A 267 -4.90 20.40 0.30
C ILE A 267 -4.47 21.55 1.22
N PRO A 268 -5.39 22.26 1.91
CA PRO A 268 -5.02 23.30 2.86
C PRO A 268 -4.12 22.81 4.00
N LEU A 269 -4.38 21.60 4.53
CA LEU A 269 -3.55 21.04 5.59
C LEU A 269 -2.13 20.74 5.09
N VAL A 270 -1.99 20.13 3.92
CA VAL A 270 -0.68 19.83 3.33
C VAL A 270 0.08 21.12 3.02
N ASP A 271 -0.57 22.10 2.42
CA ASP A 271 0.04 23.40 2.09
C ASP A 271 0.42 24.23 3.32
N ALA A 272 -0.25 24.02 4.45
CA ALA A 272 0.09 24.68 5.73
C ALA A 272 1.24 23.98 6.46
N ALA A 273 1.31 22.64 6.37
CA ALA A 273 2.29 21.84 7.10
C ALA A 273 3.62 21.67 6.37
N TYR A 274 3.64 21.82 5.03
CA TYR A 274 4.80 21.53 4.19
C TYR A 274 5.03 22.63 3.15
N SER A 275 6.28 22.70 2.67
CA SER A 275 6.66 23.64 1.59
C SER A 275 6.31 23.07 0.23
N THR A 276 5.13 23.43 -0.28
CA THR A 276 4.52 22.90 -1.49
C THR A 276 4.57 23.88 -2.67
N ILE A 277 4.60 23.36 -3.89
CA ILE A 277 4.32 24.13 -5.10
C ILE A 277 2.80 24.27 -5.22
N ARG A 278 2.25 25.45 -4.89
CA ARG A 278 0.81 25.71 -4.76
C ARG A 278 0.13 26.05 -6.10
N SER A 279 0.47 25.32 -7.15
CA SER A 279 -0.14 25.48 -8.48
C SER A 279 -0.56 24.12 -9.02
N PRO A 280 -1.48 24.06 -10.01
CA PRO A 280 -1.85 22.80 -10.66
C PRO A 280 -0.64 22.00 -11.16
N LYS A 281 0.37 22.67 -11.72
CA LYS A 281 1.61 22.03 -12.21
C LYS A 281 2.41 21.33 -11.11
N GLY A 282 2.30 21.80 -9.86
CA GLY A 282 2.94 21.19 -8.71
C GLY A 282 2.09 20.15 -7.98
N ARG A 283 0.88 19.84 -8.47
CA ARG A 283 0.00 18.88 -7.84
C ARG A 283 -0.42 17.77 -8.81
N GLY A 284 -0.24 16.52 -8.37
CA GLY A 284 -0.74 15.34 -9.05
C GLY A 284 -1.80 14.63 -8.22
N LEU A 285 -2.76 14.00 -8.89
CA LEU A 285 -3.73 13.10 -8.27
C LEU A 285 -3.66 11.73 -8.94
N SER A 286 -3.46 10.69 -8.16
CA SER A 286 -3.41 9.32 -8.66
C SER A 286 -4.11 8.37 -7.70
N GLY A 287 -4.58 7.26 -8.21
CA GLY A 287 -5.17 6.23 -7.36
C GLY A 287 -5.40 4.92 -8.09
N LEU A 288 -5.56 3.86 -7.30
CA LEU A 288 -5.83 2.52 -7.78
C LEU A 288 -7.33 2.20 -7.71
N SER A 289 -7.86 1.41 -8.65
CA SER A 289 -9.24 0.90 -8.60
C SER A 289 -10.27 2.02 -8.36
N MET A 290 -10.97 2.02 -7.23
CA MET A 290 -11.87 3.12 -6.84
C MET A 290 -11.13 4.46 -6.72
N GLY A 291 -9.87 4.47 -6.26
CA GLY A 291 -9.02 5.67 -6.24
C GLY A 291 -8.70 6.19 -7.65
N GLY A 292 -8.53 5.30 -8.63
CA GLY A 292 -8.44 5.69 -10.04
C GLY A 292 -9.73 6.34 -10.54
N ARG A 293 -10.90 5.85 -10.09
CA ARG A 293 -12.17 6.53 -10.36
C ARG A 293 -12.26 7.89 -9.66
N HIS A 294 -11.75 8.03 -8.42
CA HIS A 294 -11.62 9.35 -7.79
C HIS A 294 -10.71 10.28 -8.61
N THR A 295 -9.63 9.77 -9.18
CA THR A 295 -8.77 10.56 -10.08
C THR A 295 -9.56 11.07 -11.28
N MET A 296 -10.36 10.22 -11.92
CA MET A 296 -11.20 10.61 -13.04
C MET A 296 -12.33 11.58 -12.64
N MET A 297 -13.14 11.19 -11.65
CA MET A 297 -14.36 11.92 -11.28
C MET A 297 -14.07 13.23 -10.54
N VAL A 298 -13.00 13.29 -9.77
CA VAL A 298 -12.62 14.46 -8.98
C VAL A 298 -11.50 15.24 -9.64
N GLY A 299 -10.43 14.57 -10.06
CA GLY A 299 -9.24 15.21 -10.60
C GLY A 299 -9.51 15.90 -11.95
N PHE A 300 -10.14 15.20 -12.89
CA PHE A 300 -10.42 15.77 -14.22
C PHE A 300 -11.43 16.93 -14.17
N ASN A 301 -12.24 17.03 -13.11
CA ASN A 301 -13.11 18.17 -12.86
C ASN A 301 -12.46 19.25 -11.98
N ALA A 302 -11.17 19.14 -11.68
CA ALA A 302 -10.43 20.06 -10.81
C ALA A 302 -9.06 20.45 -11.42
N LEU A 303 -9.05 20.83 -12.72
CA LEU A 303 -7.84 21.27 -13.42
C LEU A 303 -7.27 22.60 -12.87
N ASP A 304 -8.04 23.31 -12.05
CA ASP A 304 -7.57 24.43 -11.23
C ASP A 304 -6.70 24.01 -10.05
N LEU A 305 -6.74 22.74 -9.66
CA LEU A 305 -5.96 22.17 -8.53
C LEU A 305 -4.84 21.26 -9.00
N PHE A 306 -5.06 20.45 -10.03
CA PHE A 306 -4.18 19.37 -10.45
C PHE A 306 -3.80 19.49 -11.92
N GLY A 307 -2.51 19.28 -12.23
CA GLY A 307 -1.97 19.24 -13.59
C GLY A 307 -1.41 17.89 -14.02
N SER A 308 -1.34 16.90 -13.09
CA SER A 308 -0.84 15.56 -13.42
C SER A 308 -1.75 14.48 -12.84
N PHE A 309 -1.94 13.37 -13.57
CA PHE A 309 -2.90 12.33 -13.20
C PHE A 309 -2.36 10.93 -13.44
N GLY A 310 -2.71 10.01 -12.52
CA GLY A 310 -2.43 8.57 -12.64
C GLY A 310 -3.70 7.76 -12.38
N VAL A 311 -4.22 7.09 -13.40
CA VAL A 311 -5.38 6.20 -13.32
C VAL A 311 -4.88 4.76 -13.34
N LEU A 312 -4.87 4.09 -12.17
CA LEU A 312 -4.32 2.74 -12.03
C LEU A 312 -5.47 1.73 -11.91
N SER A 313 -5.54 0.80 -12.87
CA SER A 313 -6.54 -0.29 -12.90
C SER A 313 -7.98 0.23 -12.77
N ALA A 314 -8.27 1.33 -13.43
CA ALA A 314 -9.59 1.97 -13.42
C ALA A 314 -9.95 2.52 -14.80
N GLY A 315 -11.23 2.59 -15.08
CA GLY A 315 -11.78 3.12 -16.32
C GLY A 315 -13.30 3.26 -16.23
N ASP A 316 -13.91 3.59 -17.33
CA ASP A 316 -15.36 3.71 -17.46
C ASP A 316 -15.82 3.15 -18.80
N THR A 317 -17.02 2.58 -18.86
CA THR A 317 -17.62 2.10 -20.09
C THR A 317 -18.28 3.19 -20.91
N GLU A 318 -18.58 4.34 -20.30
CA GLU A 318 -19.24 5.49 -20.91
C GLU A 318 -18.53 6.81 -20.52
N PRO A 319 -17.23 6.97 -20.92
CA PRO A 319 -16.42 8.11 -20.50
C PRO A 319 -17.04 9.48 -20.88
N GLU A 320 -17.71 9.55 -22.03
CA GLU A 320 -18.37 10.78 -22.50
C GLU A 320 -19.46 11.29 -21.54
N LYS A 321 -20.12 10.36 -20.81
CA LYS A 321 -21.11 10.73 -19.81
C LYS A 321 -20.50 11.18 -18.49
N THR A 322 -19.39 10.55 -18.11
CA THR A 322 -18.79 10.70 -16.78
C THR A 322 -17.73 11.78 -16.71
N ILE A 323 -16.92 11.93 -17.76
CA ILE A 323 -15.83 12.90 -17.85
C ILE A 323 -15.90 13.78 -19.12
N GLY A 324 -17.08 13.92 -19.72
CA GLY A 324 -17.27 14.67 -20.97
C GLY A 324 -16.79 16.13 -20.90
N GLY A 325 -16.85 16.76 -19.73
CA GLY A 325 -16.31 18.10 -19.52
C GLY A 325 -14.80 18.17 -19.74
N PHE A 326 -14.08 17.16 -19.24
CA PHE A 326 -12.63 17.03 -19.46
C PHE A 326 -12.29 16.70 -20.91
N LEU A 327 -13.00 15.76 -21.51
CA LEU A 327 -12.76 15.32 -22.89
C LEU A 327 -12.97 16.46 -23.92
N ASN A 328 -13.95 17.30 -23.68
CA ASN A 328 -14.32 18.40 -24.59
C ASN A 328 -13.65 19.75 -24.23
N ASP A 329 -12.78 19.80 -23.22
CA ASP A 329 -12.02 21.02 -22.91
C ASP A 329 -10.94 21.25 -23.99
N PRO A 330 -11.04 22.30 -24.82
CA PRO A 330 -10.07 22.54 -25.89
C PRO A 330 -8.66 22.86 -25.36
N GLU A 331 -8.55 23.19 -24.07
CA GLU A 331 -7.27 23.50 -23.42
C GLU A 331 -6.74 22.32 -22.57
N VAL A 332 -7.38 21.15 -22.60
CA VAL A 332 -7.01 20.00 -21.74
C VAL A 332 -5.51 19.68 -21.86
N ASN A 333 -4.98 19.63 -23.07
CA ASN A 333 -3.57 19.32 -23.32
C ASN A 333 -2.59 20.42 -22.89
N SER A 334 -3.06 21.62 -22.60
CA SER A 334 -2.25 22.72 -22.05
C SER A 334 -2.33 22.81 -20.53
N LYS A 335 -3.41 22.30 -19.94
CA LYS A 335 -3.66 22.24 -18.49
C LYS A 335 -3.09 20.98 -17.86
N VAL A 336 -2.99 19.88 -18.63
CA VAL A 336 -2.52 18.57 -18.16
C VAL A 336 -1.08 18.35 -18.64
N ASP A 337 -0.16 18.32 -17.68
CA ASP A 337 1.27 18.11 -17.95
C ASP A 337 1.58 16.62 -18.16
N TYR A 338 0.92 15.73 -17.36
CA TYR A 338 1.10 14.27 -17.46
C TYR A 338 -0.19 13.53 -17.12
N LEU A 339 -0.63 12.65 -18.00
CA LEU A 339 -1.75 11.75 -17.81
C LEU A 339 -1.30 10.32 -18.09
N PHE A 340 -1.31 9.50 -17.05
CA PHE A 340 -0.96 8.09 -17.11
C PHE A 340 -2.18 7.22 -16.85
N VAL A 341 -2.37 6.19 -17.67
CA VAL A 341 -3.33 5.11 -17.44
C VAL A 341 -2.59 3.79 -17.45
N GLY A 342 -2.72 3.00 -16.40
CA GLY A 342 -2.02 1.72 -16.29
C GLY A 342 -2.88 0.61 -15.74
N GLN A 343 -2.61 -0.62 -16.21
CA GLN A 343 -3.26 -1.84 -15.69
C GLN A 343 -2.35 -3.07 -15.81
N GLY A 344 -2.69 -4.12 -15.05
CA GLY A 344 -1.99 -5.40 -15.11
C GLY A 344 -2.31 -6.19 -16.37
N THR A 345 -1.36 -6.99 -16.81
CA THR A 345 -1.51 -7.78 -18.04
C THR A 345 -2.66 -8.80 -17.96
N ARG A 346 -2.93 -9.36 -16.77
CA ARG A 346 -4.02 -10.32 -16.57
C ARG A 346 -5.38 -9.63 -16.50
N GLU A 347 -5.48 -8.52 -15.78
CA GLU A 347 -6.73 -7.77 -15.66
C GLU A 347 -7.17 -7.11 -16.96
N ALA A 348 -6.23 -6.81 -17.86
CA ALA A 348 -6.51 -6.23 -19.17
C ALA A 348 -7.39 -7.10 -20.06
N LYS A 349 -7.55 -8.39 -19.74
CA LYS A 349 -8.37 -9.35 -20.49
C LYS A 349 -9.79 -9.54 -19.95
N GLY A 350 -10.20 -8.77 -18.95
CA GLY A 350 -11.47 -8.95 -18.27
C GLY A 350 -12.21 -7.64 -18.01
N PHE A 351 -13.13 -7.70 -17.07
CA PHE A 351 -14.03 -6.60 -16.70
C PHE A 351 -13.34 -5.24 -16.51
N PHE A 352 -12.16 -5.22 -15.89
CA PHE A 352 -11.40 -3.98 -15.71
C PHE A 352 -10.78 -3.51 -17.02
N GLY A 353 -10.27 -4.45 -17.85
CA GLY A 353 -9.68 -4.15 -19.14
C GLY A 353 -10.65 -3.46 -20.10
N GLU A 354 -11.87 -3.96 -20.20
CA GLU A 354 -12.91 -3.36 -21.06
C GLU A 354 -13.17 -1.89 -20.70
N ARG A 355 -13.17 -1.55 -19.41
CA ARG A 355 -13.38 -0.18 -18.92
C ARG A 355 -12.21 0.73 -19.23
N VAL A 356 -10.98 0.22 -19.07
CA VAL A 356 -9.77 0.95 -19.42
C VAL A 356 -9.68 1.15 -20.92
N ASP A 357 -9.98 0.11 -21.73
CA ASP A 357 -9.97 0.21 -23.19
C ASP A 357 -10.98 1.24 -23.71
N ALA A 358 -12.16 1.31 -23.09
CA ALA A 358 -13.16 2.33 -23.45
C ALA A 358 -12.65 3.74 -23.12
N LEU A 359 -12.00 3.92 -21.96
CA LEU A 359 -11.40 5.19 -21.58
C LEU A 359 -10.30 5.61 -22.54
N ILE A 360 -9.38 4.70 -22.92
CA ILE A 360 -8.30 4.99 -23.88
C ILE A 360 -8.85 5.35 -25.24
N LYS A 361 -9.83 4.60 -25.75
CA LYS A 361 -10.50 4.94 -27.03
C LYS A 361 -11.13 6.32 -27.00
N SER A 362 -11.70 6.72 -25.86
CA SER A 362 -12.28 8.05 -25.71
C SER A 362 -11.21 9.14 -25.69
N PHE A 363 -10.09 8.92 -25.00
CA PHE A 363 -8.96 9.85 -25.03
C PHE A 363 -8.41 10.03 -26.46
N ASP A 364 -8.22 8.94 -27.20
CA ASP A 364 -7.76 8.98 -28.58
C ASP A 364 -8.73 9.75 -29.47
N ALA A 365 -10.04 9.49 -29.35
CA ALA A 365 -11.08 10.13 -30.14
C ALA A 365 -11.16 11.65 -29.91
N HIS A 366 -10.85 12.11 -28.70
CA HIS A 366 -10.86 13.54 -28.33
C HIS A 366 -9.45 14.20 -28.41
N GLY A 367 -8.42 13.45 -28.82
CA GLY A 367 -7.05 13.97 -28.92
C GLY A 367 -6.42 14.33 -27.56
N VAL A 368 -6.86 13.71 -26.47
CA VAL A 368 -6.29 13.89 -25.13
C VAL A 368 -4.93 13.19 -25.05
N ARG A 369 -3.87 13.92 -24.78
CA ARG A 369 -2.52 13.36 -24.63
C ARG A 369 -2.44 12.50 -23.37
N HIS A 370 -2.01 11.25 -23.50
CA HIS A 370 -1.89 10.32 -22.39
C HIS A 370 -0.79 9.28 -22.66
N GLU A 371 -0.29 8.68 -21.59
CA GLU A 371 0.51 7.45 -21.63
C GLU A 371 -0.35 6.29 -21.19
N TYR A 372 -0.43 5.24 -21.99
CA TYR A 372 -1.11 3.99 -21.64
C TYR A 372 -0.11 2.85 -21.51
N TYR A 373 -0.18 2.11 -20.41
CA TYR A 373 0.73 0.99 -20.15
C TYR A 373 0.00 -0.22 -19.58
N VAL A 374 0.29 -1.38 -20.17
CA VAL A 374 -0.15 -2.70 -19.68
C VAL A 374 1.09 -3.51 -19.35
N GLY A 375 1.25 -3.92 -18.10
CA GLY A 375 2.48 -4.59 -17.68
C GLY A 375 2.37 -5.40 -16.40
N GLY A 376 3.52 -6.01 -16.03
CA GLY A 376 3.70 -6.69 -14.75
C GLY A 376 3.21 -8.13 -14.70
N GLY A 377 2.40 -8.60 -15.65
CA GLY A 377 1.90 -9.98 -15.66
C GLY A 377 0.89 -10.33 -14.57
N MET A 378 0.39 -9.33 -13.82
CA MET A 378 -0.43 -9.49 -12.62
C MET A 378 -1.88 -9.06 -12.87
N GLY A 379 -2.75 -9.32 -11.87
CA GLY A 379 -4.17 -9.03 -11.89
C GLY A 379 -4.52 -7.68 -11.25
N HIS A 380 -5.74 -7.59 -10.70
CA HIS A 380 -6.24 -6.41 -9.98
C HIS A 380 -5.79 -6.46 -8.51
N ASP A 381 -4.51 -6.21 -8.26
CA ASP A 381 -3.87 -6.40 -6.95
C ASP A 381 -2.68 -5.46 -6.70
N TRP A 382 -2.15 -5.49 -5.49
CA TRP A 382 -1.04 -4.66 -5.05
C TRP A 382 0.26 -4.88 -5.83
N SER A 383 0.50 -6.10 -6.35
CA SER A 383 1.63 -6.38 -7.23
C SER A 383 1.60 -5.52 -8.50
N THR A 384 0.41 -5.43 -9.12
CA THR A 384 0.19 -4.56 -10.28
C THR A 384 0.46 -3.10 -9.93
N TRP A 385 -0.12 -2.60 -8.85
CA TRP A 385 -0.05 -1.18 -8.54
C TRP A 385 1.36 -0.74 -8.12
N ARG A 386 2.09 -1.58 -7.36
CA ARG A 386 3.53 -1.35 -7.10
C ARG A 386 4.32 -1.26 -8.41
N HIS A 387 4.09 -2.20 -9.33
CA HIS A 387 4.76 -2.25 -10.63
C HIS A 387 4.48 -1.00 -11.47
N LEU A 388 3.21 -0.58 -11.58
CA LEU A 388 2.84 0.62 -12.33
C LEU A 388 3.49 1.89 -11.76
N LEU A 389 3.52 2.02 -10.43
CA LEU A 389 4.21 3.13 -9.76
C LEU A 389 5.71 3.14 -10.08
N HIS A 390 6.39 2.00 -9.89
CA HIS A 390 7.84 1.89 -10.01
C HIS A 390 8.32 2.02 -11.46
N GLU A 391 7.65 1.33 -12.40
CA GLU A 391 8.15 1.24 -13.78
C GLU A 391 7.83 2.47 -14.60
N ARG A 392 6.70 3.14 -14.35
CA ARG A 392 6.20 4.18 -15.24
C ARG A 392 5.80 5.46 -14.52
N PHE A 393 4.88 5.41 -13.59
CA PHE A 393 4.23 6.61 -13.09
C PHE A 393 5.19 7.53 -12.32
N LEU A 394 5.84 7.05 -11.25
CA LEU A 394 6.74 7.87 -10.43
C LEU A 394 8.00 8.32 -11.20
N PRO A 395 8.64 7.48 -12.06
CA PRO A 395 9.77 7.91 -12.85
C PRO A 395 9.47 9.02 -13.85
N ASN A 396 8.24 9.12 -14.37
CA ASN A 396 7.86 10.11 -15.38
C ASN A 396 7.16 11.34 -14.80
N LEU A 397 6.65 11.23 -13.58
CA LEU A 397 5.95 12.33 -12.92
C LEU A 397 6.90 13.51 -12.66
N TRP A 398 6.56 14.70 -13.16
CA TRP A 398 7.35 15.94 -13.09
C TRP A 398 8.76 15.88 -13.72
N ARG A 399 9.06 14.87 -14.54
CA ARG A 399 10.22 14.92 -15.42
C ARG A 399 9.89 15.74 -16.66
N GLN A 400 10.69 16.77 -16.92
CA GLN A 400 10.65 17.42 -18.22
C GLN A 400 11.19 16.45 -19.29
N SER A 401 10.68 16.56 -20.52
CA SER A 401 11.09 15.76 -21.66
C SER A 401 12.61 15.75 -21.94
N ASP A 402 13.38 16.64 -21.29
CA ASP A 402 14.84 16.80 -21.44
C ASP A 402 15.64 16.28 -20.22
N HIS A 403 15.06 15.44 -19.37
CA HIS A 403 15.72 14.85 -18.19
C HIS A 403 16.26 15.83 -17.14
N LYS A 404 15.82 17.08 -17.13
CA LYS A 404 16.16 18.03 -16.07
C LYS A 404 15.05 18.07 -15.01
N PRO A 405 15.39 17.95 -13.71
CA PRO A 405 14.41 18.21 -12.65
C PRO A 405 13.92 19.66 -12.75
N LEU A 406 12.67 19.91 -12.36
CA LEU A 406 12.14 21.25 -12.19
C LEU A 406 13.04 22.04 -11.23
N PRO A 407 13.28 23.35 -11.48
CA PRO A 407 14.16 24.17 -10.65
C PRO A 407 13.67 24.31 -9.21
#